data_c728c1474ed5cb9f634866dc865702f6
#
_entry.id   c728c1474ed5cb9f634866dc865702f6
#
_cell.length_a   1.000
_cell.length_b   1.000
_cell.length_c   1.000
_cell.angle_alpha   90.00
_cell.angle_beta   90.00
_cell.angle_gamma   90.00
#
_symmetry.space_group_name_H-M   'P 1'
#
loop_
_entity.id
_entity.type
_entity.pdbx_description
1 polymer ?
#
loop_
_entity_poly.entity_id
_entity_poly.type
_entity_poly.pdbx_seq_one_letter_code
_entity_poly.pdbx_strand_id
1 'polypeptide(L)'
;MLKQRTIKNVIRATGVGLHSGEKVFLTLRPADPNVGIVFRRVDLDPVVEMPASAELVTETTLCTGLSCDGAKVQTVEHLLSALAGLGVDNVYIDLSAPEVPIMDGSAGPFIFLLQSAGLVEQDAPKKFIRIIEPIEVTEGDKVARWDPYDGFKLTFTVEFDHPAIPSTMSNVTMYFSTAAYIKEVSRARTFGFMRDLEYMRERNLGLGGSMDNAIVLDEFRVLNDDGLRYCDEFVRHKILDAIGDLYLAGHATLGAYTGFKSGHALNNKLVRAMLEQPEKWEIVTFEEASAQDHAPVVFEPVTA
;
A
#
# COMPACT_ATOMS: atom_id res chain seq x y z
N MET A 1 5.37 8.11 24.67
CA MET A 1 5.83 8.57 23.33
C MET A 1 5.68 7.43 22.35
N LEU A 2 4.94 7.63 21.27
CA LEU A 2 4.94 6.67 20.16
C LEU A 2 6.27 6.77 19.42
N LYS A 3 6.96 5.63 19.28
CA LYS A 3 8.28 5.55 18.66
C LYS A 3 8.20 5.05 17.22
N GLN A 4 9.17 5.46 16.41
CA GLN A 4 9.39 4.88 15.09
C GLN A 4 9.69 3.38 15.20
N ARG A 5 9.44 2.65 14.11
CA ARG A 5 9.65 1.20 14.03
C ARG A 5 10.47 0.82 12.80
N THR A 6 11.30 -0.19 12.99
CA THR A 6 11.97 -0.92 11.93
C THR A 6 11.84 -2.42 12.16
N ILE A 7 12.32 -3.25 11.24
CA ILE A 7 12.41 -4.70 11.44
C ILE A 7 13.65 -5.05 12.29
N LYS A 8 13.56 -6.12 13.07
CA LYS A 8 14.65 -6.58 13.95
C LYS A 8 15.73 -7.34 13.18
N ASN A 9 15.32 -8.19 12.25
CA ASN A 9 16.21 -9.08 11.51
C ASN A 9 16.04 -8.90 10.00
N VAL A 10 17.12 -9.14 9.27
CA VAL A 10 17.06 -9.24 7.80
C VAL A 10 16.21 -10.43 7.40
N ILE A 11 15.27 -10.24 6.48
CA ILE A 11 14.45 -11.33 5.94
C ILE A 11 14.45 -11.29 4.42
N ARG A 12 14.30 -12.46 3.81
CA ARG A 12 14.34 -12.64 2.36
C ARG A 12 13.14 -13.41 1.86
N ALA A 13 12.72 -13.06 0.65
CA ALA A 13 11.73 -13.81 -0.11
C ALA A 13 12.12 -13.86 -1.58
N THR A 14 11.53 -14.79 -2.29
CA THR A 14 11.67 -14.91 -3.74
C THR A 14 10.28 -15.04 -4.34
N GLY A 15 10.04 -14.36 -5.45
CA GLY A 15 8.80 -14.43 -6.18
C GLY A 15 8.97 -14.00 -7.62
N VAL A 16 7.86 -13.64 -8.26
CA VAL A 16 7.82 -13.12 -9.63
C VAL A 16 7.14 -11.77 -9.65
N GLY A 17 7.56 -10.87 -10.53
CA GLY A 17 6.85 -9.63 -10.79
C GLY A 17 5.53 -9.92 -11.50
N LEU A 18 4.45 -9.25 -11.10
CA LEU A 18 3.12 -9.43 -11.72
C LEU A 18 3.14 -9.04 -13.20
N HIS A 19 3.75 -7.91 -13.51
CA HIS A 19 3.76 -7.37 -14.87
C HIS A 19 4.95 -7.86 -15.68
N SER A 20 6.13 -7.87 -15.10
CA SER A 20 7.37 -8.30 -15.77
C SER A 20 7.46 -9.81 -15.98
N GLY A 21 6.88 -10.62 -15.10
CA GLY A 21 7.09 -12.06 -15.05
C GLY A 21 8.51 -12.46 -14.64
N GLU A 22 9.35 -11.51 -14.29
CA GLU A 22 10.74 -11.75 -13.90
C GLU A 22 10.82 -12.30 -12.48
N LYS A 23 11.75 -13.23 -12.27
CA LYS A 23 12.08 -13.70 -10.92
C LYS A 23 12.79 -12.59 -10.15
N VAL A 24 12.32 -12.30 -8.96
CA VAL A 24 12.88 -11.28 -8.09
C VAL A 24 13.24 -11.83 -6.72
N PHE A 25 14.42 -11.46 -6.24
CA PHE A 25 14.84 -11.66 -4.86
C PHE A 25 14.59 -10.37 -4.09
N LEU A 26 13.75 -10.46 -3.07
CA LEU A 26 13.43 -9.39 -2.13
C LEU A 26 14.22 -9.62 -0.84
N THR A 27 14.91 -8.58 -0.35
CA THR A 27 15.51 -8.60 0.99
C THR A 27 15.08 -7.34 1.75
N LEU A 28 14.41 -7.52 2.87
CA LEU A 28 14.11 -6.43 3.80
C LEU A 28 15.21 -6.34 4.84
N ARG A 29 15.71 -5.11 5.09
CA ARG A 29 16.79 -4.83 6.05
C ARG A 29 16.37 -3.73 7.02
N PRO A 30 16.77 -3.82 8.31
CA PRO A 30 16.62 -2.70 9.23
C PRO A 30 17.25 -1.44 8.64
N ALA A 31 16.63 -0.30 8.95
CA ALA A 31 17.18 1.03 8.65
C ALA A 31 17.19 1.89 9.91
N ASP A 32 18.08 2.87 9.95
CA ASP A 32 18.21 3.79 11.08
C ASP A 32 16.98 4.71 11.21
N PRO A 33 16.75 5.31 12.39
CA PRO A 33 15.68 6.28 12.57
C PRO A 33 15.73 7.41 11.54
N ASN A 34 14.55 7.83 11.06
CA ASN A 34 14.34 8.89 10.08
C ASN A 34 14.90 8.62 8.66
N VAL A 35 15.30 7.39 8.35
CA VAL A 35 15.67 7.00 6.97
C VAL A 35 14.44 6.91 6.09
N GLY A 36 13.30 6.48 6.66
CA GLY A 36 12.10 6.19 5.88
C GLY A 36 12.16 4.82 5.19
N ILE A 37 11.28 4.64 4.21
CA ILE A 37 11.24 3.45 3.37
C ILE A 37 12.05 3.71 2.11
N VAL A 38 13.06 2.88 1.83
CA VAL A 38 13.96 3.07 0.70
C VAL A 38 14.06 1.78 -0.11
N PHE A 39 13.62 1.83 -1.35
CA PHE A 39 13.84 0.76 -2.33
C PHE A 39 15.24 0.86 -2.91
N ARG A 40 15.89 -0.29 -3.12
CA ARG A 40 17.26 -0.38 -3.61
C ARG A 40 17.34 -1.40 -4.73
N ARG A 41 17.72 -0.97 -5.92
CA ARG A 41 18.00 -1.85 -7.08
C ARG A 41 19.43 -2.34 -6.98
N VAL A 42 19.59 -3.47 -6.27
CA VAL A 42 20.91 -4.06 -5.97
C VAL A 42 21.48 -4.90 -7.11
N ASP A 43 20.74 -5.07 -8.19
CA ASP A 43 21.16 -5.66 -9.44
C ASP A 43 21.85 -4.66 -10.39
N LEU A 44 21.81 -3.37 -10.07
CA LEU A 44 22.46 -2.30 -10.82
C LEU A 44 23.81 -1.94 -10.22
N ASP A 45 24.73 -1.46 -11.07
CA ASP A 45 26.02 -0.94 -10.66
C ASP A 45 26.23 0.47 -11.26
N PRO A 46 26.24 1.53 -10.44
CA PRO A 46 26.03 1.53 -8.99
C PRO A 46 24.59 1.16 -8.56
N VAL A 47 24.44 0.71 -7.33
CA VAL A 47 23.13 0.50 -6.70
C VAL A 47 22.33 1.81 -6.74
N VAL A 48 21.07 1.75 -7.18
CA VAL A 48 20.18 2.92 -7.17
C VAL A 48 19.23 2.84 -5.99
N GLU A 49 19.22 3.88 -5.17
CA GLU A 49 18.32 4.03 -4.02
C GLU A 49 17.17 4.97 -4.37
N MET A 50 15.95 4.55 -4.06
CA MET A 50 14.70 5.29 -4.33
C MET A 50 13.91 5.40 -3.03
N PRO A 51 13.83 6.57 -2.40
CA PRO A 51 12.89 6.81 -1.31
C PRO A 51 11.45 6.55 -1.77
N ALA A 52 10.65 5.94 -0.90
CA ALA A 52 9.22 5.78 -1.16
C ALA A 52 8.53 7.15 -1.02
N SER A 53 8.44 7.87 -2.13
CA SER A 53 7.88 9.22 -2.22
C SER A 53 6.90 9.34 -3.37
N ALA A 54 5.81 10.06 -3.14
CA ALA A 54 4.82 10.37 -4.18
C ALA A 54 5.42 11.14 -5.36
N GLU A 55 6.50 11.89 -5.14
CA GLU A 55 7.20 12.64 -6.19
C GLU A 55 7.92 11.74 -7.19
N LEU A 56 8.33 10.54 -6.77
CA LEU A 56 9.00 9.56 -7.63
C LEU A 56 8.04 8.65 -8.38
N VAL A 57 6.73 8.76 -8.15
CA VAL A 57 5.73 7.98 -8.90
C VAL A 57 5.66 8.49 -10.33
N THR A 58 5.96 7.60 -11.27
CA THR A 58 5.92 7.87 -12.72
C THR A 58 5.03 6.91 -13.49
N GLU A 59 4.64 5.78 -12.86
CA GLU A 59 3.75 4.79 -13.45
C GLU A 59 2.58 4.53 -12.50
N THR A 60 1.37 4.56 -13.07
CA THR A 60 0.12 4.31 -12.33
C THR A 60 -0.85 3.43 -13.12
N THR A 61 -0.38 2.82 -14.21
CA THR A 61 -1.17 1.89 -15.03
C THR A 61 -1.13 0.50 -14.40
N LEU A 62 -2.24 0.09 -13.79
CA LEU A 62 -2.43 -1.20 -13.12
C LEU A 62 -1.50 -1.48 -11.92
N CYS A 63 -0.60 -0.59 -11.58
CA CYS A 63 0.26 -0.64 -10.39
C CYS A 63 0.80 0.76 -10.07
N THR A 64 1.40 0.92 -8.91
CA THR A 64 2.19 2.10 -8.56
C THR A 64 3.68 1.80 -8.78
N GLY A 65 4.32 2.62 -9.62
CA GLY A 65 5.74 2.48 -9.95
C GLY A 65 6.53 3.77 -9.69
N LEU A 66 7.69 3.59 -9.07
CA LEU A 66 8.66 4.65 -8.78
C LEU A 66 9.77 4.66 -9.82
N SER A 67 10.30 5.83 -10.14
CA SER A 67 11.50 5.97 -10.99
C SER A 67 12.46 7.02 -10.43
N CYS A 68 13.75 6.70 -10.46
CA CYS A 68 14.84 7.57 -10.06
C CYS A 68 16.11 7.17 -10.82
N ASP A 69 16.89 8.14 -11.32
CA ASP A 69 18.19 7.96 -11.97
C ASP A 69 18.18 6.86 -13.06
N GLY A 70 17.11 6.81 -13.85
CA GLY A 70 16.94 5.84 -14.95
C GLY A 70 16.56 4.42 -14.51
N ALA A 71 16.49 4.15 -13.21
CA ALA A 71 15.97 2.91 -12.65
C ALA A 71 14.50 3.03 -12.29
N LYS A 72 13.80 1.88 -12.19
CA LYS A 72 12.40 1.80 -11.77
C LYS A 72 12.16 0.67 -10.79
N VAL A 73 11.12 0.84 -9.96
CA VAL A 73 10.53 -0.20 -9.11
C VAL A 73 9.02 -0.12 -9.25
N GLN A 74 8.40 -1.19 -9.74
CA GLN A 74 6.96 -1.30 -9.98
C GLN A 74 6.25 -2.12 -8.90
N THR A 75 4.93 -1.99 -8.80
CA THR A 75 4.04 -2.78 -7.92
C THR A 75 4.44 -2.62 -6.43
N VAL A 76 4.66 -1.37 -6.00
CA VAL A 76 5.12 -1.08 -4.63
C VAL A 76 3.98 -1.07 -3.61
N GLU A 77 2.73 -0.91 -4.05
CA GLU A 77 1.55 -0.65 -3.24
C GLU A 77 1.25 -1.73 -2.20
N HIS A 78 1.37 -3.01 -2.53
CA HIS A 78 1.05 -4.10 -1.60
C HIS A 78 2.07 -4.20 -0.45
N LEU A 79 3.36 -4.04 -0.75
CA LEU A 79 4.41 -4.02 0.27
C LEU A 79 4.32 -2.76 1.14
N LEU A 80 4.10 -1.59 0.52
CA LEU A 80 3.88 -0.34 1.26
C LEU A 80 2.65 -0.43 2.17
N SER A 81 1.57 -1.07 1.69
CA SER A 81 0.37 -1.33 2.48
C SER A 81 0.68 -2.18 3.72
N ALA A 82 1.49 -3.24 3.58
CA ALA A 82 1.91 -4.06 4.70
C ALA A 82 2.77 -3.29 5.71
N LEU A 83 3.71 -2.47 5.24
CA LEU A 83 4.55 -1.62 6.08
C LEU A 83 3.71 -0.59 6.85
N ALA A 84 2.77 0.08 6.17
CA ALA A 84 1.82 0.99 6.79
C ALA A 84 0.94 0.27 7.83
N GLY A 85 0.43 -0.91 7.49
CA GLY A 85 -0.43 -1.73 8.34
C GLY A 85 0.22 -2.14 9.66
N LEU A 86 1.53 -2.38 9.66
CA LEU A 86 2.33 -2.72 10.85
C LEU A 86 3.03 -1.51 11.48
N GLY A 87 2.89 -0.33 10.90
CA GLY A 87 3.49 0.91 11.38
C GLY A 87 5.02 0.94 11.29
N VAL A 88 5.60 0.32 10.25
CA VAL A 88 7.05 0.35 9.99
C VAL A 88 7.41 1.67 9.33
N ASP A 89 8.29 2.44 9.97
CA ASP A 89 8.71 3.76 9.50
C ASP A 89 9.99 3.70 8.67
N ASN A 90 10.92 2.78 9.02
CA ASN A 90 12.26 2.76 8.45
C ASN A 90 12.63 1.34 8.00
N VAL A 91 12.92 1.17 6.71
CA VAL A 91 13.34 -0.13 6.14
C VAL A 91 14.03 0.06 4.81
N TYR A 92 15.12 -0.68 4.56
CA TYR A 92 15.69 -0.85 3.23
C TYR A 92 15.06 -2.07 2.55
N ILE A 93 14.70 -1.92 1.29
CA ILE A 93 14.05 -2.92 0.44
C ILE A 93 14.95 -3.19 -0.76
N ASP A 94 15.78 -4.24 -0.67
CA ASP A 94 16.66 -4.64 -1.77
C ASP A 94 15.88 -5.48 -2.78
N LEU A 95 15.98 -5.15 -4.05
CA LEU A 95 15.35 -5.84 -5.17
C LEU A 95 16.39 -6.18 -6.24
N SER A 96 16.33 -7.40 -6.76
CA SER A 96 17.19 -7.89 -7.86
C SER A 96 16.54 -7.74 -9.24
N ALA A 97 15.41 -7.03 -9.34
CA ALA A 97 14.64 -6.83 -10.58
C ALA A 97 13.76 -5.57 -10.43
N PRO A 98 13.22 -5.04 -11.53
CA PRO A 98 12.49 -3.76 -11.53
C PRO A 98 11.06 -3.81 -10.96
N GLU A 99 10.70 -4.85 -10.22
CA GLU A 99 9.35 -5.01 -9.69
C GLU A 99 9.35 -5.73 -8.34
N VAL A 100 8.49 -5.31 -7.41
CA VAL A 100 8.24 -6.02 -6.15
C VAL A 100 7.54 -7.34 -6.46
N PRO A 101 7.90 -8.49 -5.84
CA PRO A 101 7.24 -9.76 -6.14
C PRO A 101 5.76 -9.70 -5.75
N ILE A 102 4.89 -10.21 -6.60
CA ILE A 102 3.43 -10.17 -6.39
C ILE A 102 2.98 -11.08 -5.25
N MET A 103 3.77 -12.09 -4.90
CA MET A 103 3.45 -13.11 -3.90
C MET A 103 2.13 -13.84 -4.24
N ASP A 104 1.14 -13.76 -3.34
CA ASP A 104 -0.20 -14.33 -3.55
C ASP A 104 -1.22 -13.29 -4.05
N GLY A 105 -0.75 -12.10 -4.45
CA GLY A 105 -1.59 -10.99 -4.91
C GLY A 105 -2.15 -10.11 -3.80
N SER A 106 -1.81 -10.37 -2.54
CA SER A 106 -2.24 -9.59 -1.37
C SER A 106 -1.05 -9.07 -0.56
N ALA A 107 -1.32 -8.32 0.51
CA ALA A 107 -0.30 -7.90 1.48
C ALA A 107 0.02 -8.99 2.54
N GLY A 108 -0.76 -10.06 2.60
CA GLY A 108 -0.63 -11.11 3.62
C GLY A 108 0.76 -11.72 3.74
N PRO A 109 1.42 -12.16 2.64
CA PRO A 109 2.77 -12.68 2.68
C PRO A 109 3.80 -11.67 3.20
N PHE A 110 3.65 -10.38 2.89
CA PHE A 110 4.54 -9.33 3.42
C PHE A 110 4.33 -9.12 4.92
N ILE A 111 3.09 -9.16 5.41
CA ILE A 111 2.80 -9.16 6.86
C ILE A 111 3.50 -10.32 7.53
N PHE A 112 3.40 -11.54 6.98
CA PHE A 112 4.07 -12.71 7.51
C PHE A 112 5.60 -12.55 7.56
N LEU A 113 6.21 -12.00 6.50
CA LEU A 113 7.65 -11.72 6.47
C LEU A 113 8.05 -10.71 7.54
N LEU A 114 7.33 -9.59 7.65
CA LEU A 114 7.61 -8.53 8.63
C LEU A 114 7.47 -9.03 10.06
N GLN A 115 6.41 -9.80 10.36
CA GLN A 115 6.22 -10.43 11.69
C GLN A 115 7.30 -11.47 11.98
N SER A 116 7.73 -12.26 10.98
CA SER A 116 8.82 -13.23 11.13
C SER A 116 10.19 -12.57 11.34
N ALA A 117 10.42 -11.41 10.72
CA ALA A 117 11.61 -10.61 10.97
C ALA A 117 11.63 -10.00 12.37
N GLY A 118 10.46 -9.89 13.00
CA GLY A 118 10.22 -9.13 14.22
C GLY A 118 10.29 -7.63 13.97
N LEU A 119 9.57 -6.86 14.79
CA LEU A 119 9.60 -5.40 14.77
C LEU A 119 10.30 -4.88 16.02
N VAL A 120 10.97 -3.75 15.92
CA VAL A 120 11.60 -3.06 17.05
C VAL A 120 11.28 -1.58 17.03
N GLU A 121 11.04 -1.01 18.22
CA GLU A 121 10.94 0.42 18.40
C GLU A 121 12.33 1.05 18.39
N GLN A 122 12.40 2.24 17.79
CA GLN A 122 13.64 3.03 17.66
C GLN A 122 13.56 4.26 18.57
N ASP A 123 14.70 4.78 18.98
CA ASP A 123 14.76 5.95 19.85
C ASP A 123 14.57 7.26 19.08
N ALA A 124 13.41 7.35 18.43
CA ALA A 124 12.95 8.53 17.70
C ALA A 124 11.41 8.61 17.75
N PRO A 125 10.83 9.81 17.86
CA PRO A 125 9.38 9.97 17.86
C PRO A 125 8.78 9.59 16.51
N LYS A 126 7.66 8.84 16.54
CA LYS A 126 6.88 8.56 15.33
C LYS A 126 6.15 9.81 14.91
N LYS A 127 6.29 10.16 13.64
CA LYS A 127 5.64 11.32 13.01
C LYS A 127 4.37 10.89 12.29
N PHE A 128 3.36 11.76 12.34
CA PHE A 128 2.12 11.61 11.61
C PHE A 128 1.82 12.88 10.82
N ILE A 129 1.24 12.73 9.65
CA ILE A 129 0.60 13.81 8.91
C ILE A 129 -0.84 13.92 9.44
N ARG A 130 -1.19 15.04 10.07
CA ARG A 130 -2.57 15.32 10.50
C ARG A 130 -3.23 16.23 9.48
N ILE A 131 -4.34 15.78 8.91
CA ILE A 131 -5.18 16.58 8.03
C ILE A 131 -6.00 17.55 8.87
N ILE A 132 -5.91 18.86 8.60
CA ILE A 132 -6.60 19.92 9.33
C ILE A 132 -7.68 20.61 8.49
N GLU A 133 -7.58 20.55 7.17
CA GLU A 133 -8.61 21.02 6.24
C GLU A 133 -8.84 20.00 5.11
N PRO A 134 -10.05 19.97 4.52
CA PRO A 134 -10.34 19.06 3.42
C PRO A 134 -9.43 19.29 2.20
N ILE A 135 -8.98 18.19 1.58
CA ILE A 135 -8.22 18.17 0.32
C ILE A 135 -8.91 17.18 -0.62
N GLU A 136 -9.25 17.60 -1.81
CA GLU A 136 -9.98 16.78 -2.77
C GLU A 136 -9.37 16.91 -4.16
N VAL A 137 -9.31 15.78 -4.86
CA VAL A 137 -9.01 15.71 -6.29
C VAL A 137 -10.07 14.89 -7.01
N THR A 138 -10.42 15.31 -8.21
CA THR A 138 -11.44 14.67 -9.04
C THR A 138 -10.91 14.41 -10.45
N GLU A 139 -11.43 13.36 -11.08
CA GLU A 139 -11.19 13.07 -12.49
C GLU A 139 -12.45 12.44 -13.09
N GLY A 140 -13.21 13.24 -13.84
CA GLY A 140 -14.56 12.86 -14.28
C GLY A 140 -15.48 12.66 -13.08
N ASP A 141 -16.01 11.45 -12.92
CA ASP A 141 -16.86 11.05 -11.79
C ASP A 141 -16.07 10.42 -10.63
N LYS A 142 -14.74 10.29 -10.77
CA LYS A 142 -13.87 9.71 -9.74
C LYS A 142 -13.47 10.76 -8.72
N VAL A 143 -13.41 10.36 -7.45
CA VAL A 143 -13.03 11.24 -6.33
C VAL A 143 -12.02 10.55 -5.43
N ALA A 144 -11.02 11.30 -5.01
CA ALA A 144 -10.16 10.96 -3.88
C ALA A 144 -10.07 12.18 -2.96
N ARG A 145 -10.33 11.98 -1.65
CA ARG A 145 -10.51 13.07 -0.70
C ARG A 145 -9.95 12.73 0.67
N TRP A 146 -9.32 13.71 1.29
CA TRP A 146 -9.02 13.76 2.71
C TRP A 146 -9.98 14.71 3.43
N ASP A 147 -10.47 14.29 4.58
CA ASP A 147 -11.15 15.13 5.56
C ASP A 147 -10.43 15.02 6.93
N PRO A 148 -10.49 16.08 7.76
CA PRO A 148 -10.02 16.01 9.14
C PRO A 148 -10.71 14.88 9.92
N TYR A 149 -9.92 14.08 10.63
CA TYR A 149 -10.42 12.98 11.45
C TYR A 149 -9.38 12.62 12.52
N ASP A 150 -9.84 12.37 13.74
CA ASP A 150 -8.98 11.92 14.84
C ASP A 150 -8.80 10.41 14.78
N GLY A 151 -7.79 9.98 14.00
CA GLY A 151 -7.49 8.61 13.66
C GLY A 151 -7.21 8.43 12.17
N PHE A 152 -7.22 7.19 11.69
CA PHE A 152 -7.17 6.89 10.28
C PHE A 152 -8.40 6.08 9.88
N LYS A 153 -9.20 6.63 9.00
CA LYS A 153 -10.42 6.02 8.47
C LYS A 153 -10.37 6.01 6.96
N LEU A 154 -10.76 4.90 6.36
CA LEU A 154 -10.87 4.77 4.91
C LEU A 154 -12.28 4.36 4.53
N THR A 155 -12.87 5.08 3.57
CA THR A 155 -14.11 4.68 2.90
C THR A 155 -13.80 4.54 1.41
N PHE A 156 -14.09 3.39 0.85
CA PHE A 156 -13.86 3.14 -0.57
C PHE A 156 -15.12 2.61 -1.24
N THR A 157 -15.43 3.16 -2.40
CA THR A 157 -16.52 2.70 -3.26
C THR A 157 -15.96 2.38 -4.64
N VAL A 158 -16.27 1.16 -5.11
CA VAL A 158 -15.99 0.72 -6.47
C VAL A 158 -17.30 0.60 -7.25
N GLU A 159 -17.24 0.81 -8.54
CA GLU A 159 -18.34 0.47 -9.46
C GLU A 159 -17.76 -0.32 -10.63
N PHE A 160 -18.10 -1.60 -10.69
CA PHE A 160 -17.77 -2.48 -11.79
C PHE A 160 -19.09 -3.01 -12.39
N ASP A 161 -19.24 -2.86 -13.70
CA ASP A 161 -20.33 -3.51 -14.43
C ASP A 161 -19.97 -4.99 -14.65
N HIS A 162 -20.18 -5.79 -13.59
CA HIS A 162 -19.89 -7.21 -13.62
C HIS A 162 -20.79 -8.01 -12.65
N PRO A 163 -21.44 -9.09 -13.09
CA PRO A 163 -22.39 -9.84 -12.27
C PRO A 163 -21.78 -10.46 -11.00
N ALA A 164 -20.48 -10.76 -11.00
CA ALA A 164 -19.76 -11.27 -9.82
C ALA A 164 -19.39 -10.17 -8.80
N ILE A 165 -19.65 -8.89 -9.10
CA ILE A 165 -19.33 -7.75 -8.24
C ILE A 165 -20.62 -6.94 -8.01
N PRO A 166 -21.54 -7.43 -7.15
CA PRO A 166 -22.81 -6.74 -6.94
C PRO A 166 -22.61 -5.40 -6.21
N SER A 167 -23.42 -4.41 -6.55
CA SER A 167 -23.35 -3.04 -5.98
C SER A 167 -23.49 -3.03 -4.45
N THR A 168 -24.15 -4.03 -3.86
CA THR A 168 -24.28 -4.18 -2.40
C THR A 168 -22.95 -4.52 -1.70
N MET A 169 -21.93 -4.95 -2.44
CA MET A 169 -20.60 -5.31 -1.93
C MET A 169 -19.51 -4.35 -2.47
N SER A 170 -19.90 -3.18 -2.92
CA SER A 170 -19.02 -2.22 -3.60
C SER A 170 -18.56 -1.06 -2.71
N ASN A 171 -18.99 -1.00 -1.45
CA ASN A 171 -18.61 0.04 -0.51
C ASN A 171 -18.17 -0.57 0.83
N VAL A 172 -17.01 -0.16 1.30
CA VAL A 172 -16.46 -0.56 2.62
C VAL A 172 -15.91 0.66 3.33
N THR A 173 -16.22 0.76 4.62
CA THR A 173 -15.57 1.70 5.54
C THR A 173 -14.75 0.91 6.55
N MET A 174 -13.49 1.28 6.71
CA MET A 174 -12.55 0.69 7.65
C MET A 174 -12.07 1.77 8.63
N TYR A 175 -12.13 1.47 9.91
CA TYR A 175 -11.45 2.23 10.98
C TYR A 175 -10.14 1.53 11.28
N PHE A 176 -9.04 2.22 11.01
CA PHE A 176 -7.74 1.60 11.01
C PHE A 176 -7.25 1.25 12.42
N SER A 177 -6.83 0.01 12.57
CA SER A 177 -5.88 -0.48 13.55
C SER A 177 -5.09 -1.61 12.90
N THR A 178 -3.90 -1.96 13.41
CA THR A 178 -3.16 -3.12 12.90
C THR A 178 -4.02 -4.39 12.88
N ALA A 179 -4.78 -4.65 13.95
CA ALA A 179 -5.67 -5.80 14.03
C ALA A 179 -6.77 -5.78 12.96
N ALA A 180 -7.44 -4.64 12.77
CA ALA A 180 -8.47 -4.48 11.73
C ALA A 180 -7.86 -4.65 10.34
N TYR A 181 -6.71 -4.03 10.06
CA TYR A 181 -6.00 -4.17 8.79
C TYR A 181 -5.66 -5.62 8.46
N ILE A 182 -5.03 -6.34 9.41
CA ILE A 182 -4.66 -7.76 9.22
C ILE A 182 -5.90 -8.61 8.97
N LYS A 183 -6.95 -8.42 9.76
CA LYS A 183 -8.16 -9.25 9.70
C LYS A 183 -9.01 -8.96 8.46
N GLU A 184 -9.16 -7.69 8.10
CA GLU A 184 -10.20 -7.26 7.17
C GLU A 184 -9.68 -6.91 5.77
N VAL A 185 -8.39 -6.59 5.62
CA VAL A 185 -7.86 -6.02 4.38
C VAL A 185 -6.64 -6.77 3.86
N SER A 186 -5.68 -7.10 4.71
CA SER A 186 -4.33 -7.52 4.29
C SER A 186 -4.30 -8.71 3.33
N ARG A 187 -5.32 -9.58 3.35
CA ARG A 187 -5.41 -10.80 2.53
C ARG A 187 -6.25 -10.63 1.26
N ALA A 188 -6.80 -9.44 1.01
CA ALA A 188 -7.54 -9.16 -0.21
C ALA A 188 -6.61 -9.17 -1.42
N ARG A 189 -6.91 -10.01 -2.41
CA ARG A 189 -6.08 -10.24 -3.60
C ARG A 189 -6.38 -9.22 -4.69
N THR A 190 -5.35 -8.91 -5.47
CA THR A 190 -5.50 -8.22 -6.76
C THR A 190 -6.38 -9.03 -7.70
N PHE A 191 -6.95 -8.39 -8.70
CA PHE A 191 -7.88 -9.02 -9.64
C PHE A 191 -7.74 -8.47 -11.04
N GLY A 192 -8.17 -9.26 -12.01
CA GLY A 192 -8.19 -8.87 -13.41
C GLY A 192 -9.33 -9.55 -14.17
N PHE A 193 -9.76 -8.90 -15.25
CA PHE A 193 -10.79 -9.41 -16.13
C PHE A 193 -10.17 -10.06 -17.38
N MET A 194 -10.70 -11.20 -17.79
CA MET A 194 -10.27 -11.88 -19.00
C MET A 194 -10.36 -11.00 -20.24
N ARG A 195 -11.36 -10.10 -20.29
CA ARG A 195 -11.51 -9.13 -21.40
C ARG A 195 -10.34 -8.16 -21.52
N ASP A 196 -9.56 -7.92 -20.46
CA ASP A 196 -8.45 -6.97 -20.45
C ASP A 196 -7.10 -7.65 -20.82
N LEU A 197 -7.08 -8.99 -20.98
CA LEU A 197 -5.85 -9.73 -21.26
C LEU A 197 -5.17 -9.33 -22.56
N GLU A 198 -5.93 -9.02 -23.64
CA GLU A 198 -5.37 -8.59 -24.91
C GLU A 198 -4.68 -7.24 -24.75
N TYR A 199 -5.35 -6.27 -24.11
CA TYR A 199 -4.79 -4.96 -23.74
C TYR A 199 -3.50 -5.09 -22.93
N MET A 200 -3.50 -5.99 -21.93
CA MET A 200 -2.32 -6.23 -21.09
C MET A 200 -1.17 -6.85 -21.88
N ARG A 201 -1.45 -7.86 -22.72
CA ARG A 201 -0.44 -8.53 -23.58
C ARG A 201 0.23 -7.58 -24.54
N GLU A 202 -0.53 -6.70 -25.21
CA GLU A 202 0.02 -5.70 -26.13
C GLU A 202 0.99 -4.74 -25.45
N ARG A 203 0.87 -4.58 -24.13
CA ARG A 203 1.71 -3.69 -23.30
C ARG A 203 2.74 -4.42 -22.46
N ASN A 204 2.91 -5.72 -22.65
CA ASN A 204 3.76 -6.59 -21.86
C ASN A 204 3.46 -6.48 -20.34
N LEU A 205 2.16 -6.41 -19.97
CA LEU A 205 1.68 -6.39 -18.60
C LEU A 205 1.07 -7.75 -18.23
N GLY A 206 1.10 -8.08 -16.94
CA GLY A 206 0.49 -9.30 -16.42
C GLY A 206 1.22 -10.59 -16.80
N LEU A 207 2.49 -10.52 -17.21
CA LEU A 207 3.25 -11.69 -17.69
C LEU A 207 3.49 -12.74 -16.59
N GLY A 208 3.53 -12.32 -15.31
CA GLY A 208 3.62 -13.19 -14.14
C GLY A 208 2.29 -13.51 -13.48
N GLY A 209 1.17 -13.00 -14.04
CA GLY A 209 -0.18 -13.21 -13.49
C GLY A 209 -0.66 -14.67 -13.65
N SER A 210 -1.27 -15.18 -12.60
CA SER A 210 -1.88 -16.51 -12.56
C SER A 210 -3.04 -16.54 -11.55
N MET A 211 -3.83 -17.61 -11.52
CA MET A 211 -4.87 -17.80 -10.52
C MET A 211 -4.32 -17.98 -9.10
N ASP A 212 -3.01 -18.24 -8.93
CA ASP A 212 -2.36 -18.34 -7.63
C ASP A 212 -2.08 -16.96 -7.01
N ASN A 213 -2.03 -15.90 -7.83
CA ASN A 213 -1.65 -14.55 -7.41
C ASN A 213 -2.63 -13.44 -7.85
N ALA A 214 -3.75 -13.79 -8.44
CA ALA A 214 -4.81 -12.85 -8.80
C ALA A 214 -6.18 -13.53 -8.80
N ILE A 215 -7.22 -12.78 -8.50
CA ILE A 215 -8.60 -13.19 -8.79
C ILE A 215 -8.84 -12.91 -10.28
N VAL A 216 -9.23 -13.93 -11.01
CA VAL A 216 -9.53 -13.83 -12.45
C VAL A 216 -11.04 -13.93 -12.67
N LEU A 217 -11.59 -12.97 -13.42
CA LEU A 217 -13.01 -12.94 -13.77
C LEU A 217 -13.19 -13.12 -15.29
N ASP A 218 -14.10 -14.01 -15.69
CA ASP A 218 -14.65 -14.03 -17.04
C ASP A 218 -15.82 -13.02 -17.16
N GLU A 219 -16.68 -13.14 -18.14
CA GLU A 219 -17.84 -12.25 -18.32
C GLU A 219 -18.95 -12.45 -17.26
N PHE A 220 -18.93 -13.54 -16.49
CA PHE A 220 -20.03 -13.97 -15.64
C PHE A 220 -19.62 -14.23 -14.19
N ARG A 221 -18.40 -14.72 -13.93
CA ARG A 221 -18.00 -15.26 -12.64
C ARG A 221 -16.51 -15.14 -12.34
N VAL A 222 -16.17 -15.40 -11.09
CA VAL A 222 -14.79 -15.67 -10.64
C VAL A 222 -14.38 -17.06 -11.11
N LEU A 223 -13.18 -17.18 -11.68
CA LEU A 223 -12.64 -18.44 -12.22
C LEU A 223 -11.78 -19.23 -11.22
N ASN A 224 -11.32 -18.59 -10.15
CA ASN A 224 -10.51 -19.24 -9.11
C ASN A 224 -11.35 -20.31 -8.38
N ASP A 225 -10.87 -21.55 -8.33
CA ASP A 225 -11.59 -22.68 -7.72
C ASP A 225 -11.82 -22.51 -6.22
N ASP A 226 -10.90 -21.81 -5.53
CA ASP A 226 -11.00 -21.49 -4.10
C ASP A 226 -11.95 -20.32 -3.78
N GLY A 227 -12.50 -19.67 -4.83
CA GLY A 227 -13.41 -18.53 -4.69
C GLY A 227 -12.77 -17.30 -4.08
N LEU A 228 -13.57 -16.49 -3.38
CA LEU A 228 -13.16 -15.26 -2.73
C LEU A 228 -12.79 -15.49 -1.26
N ARG A 229 -11.79 -14.78 -0.76
CA ARG A 229 -11.39 -14.74 0.67
C ARG A 229 -12.33 -13.88 1.53
N TYR A 230 -12.95 -12.87 0.92
CA TYR A 230 -13.97 -11.99 1.49
C TYR A 230 -15.11 -11.85 0.48
N CYS A 231 -16.34 -11.76 0.93
CA CYS A 231 -17.47 -11.56 0.01
C CYS A 231 -17.36 -10.25 -0.81
N ASP A 232 -16.66 -9.26 -0.25
CA ASP A 232 -16.40 -7.94 -0.80
C ASP A 232 -14.89 -7.74 -1.09
N GLU A 233 -14.18 -8.81 -1.50
CA GLU A 233 -12.72 -8.83 -1.67
C GLU A 233 -12.21 -7.75 -2.62
N PHE A 234 -12.95 -7.43 -3.69
CA PHE A 234 -12.56 -6.43 -4.68
C PHE A 234 -12.40 -5.02 -4.09
N VAL A 235 -13.37 -4.58 -3.30
CA VAL A 235 -13.29 -3.26 -2.66
C VAL A 235 -12.27 -3.24 -1.51
N ARG A 236 -12.10 -4.36 -0.79
CA ARG A 236 -11.06 -4.49 0.24
C ARG A 236 -9.66 -4.42 -0.36
N HIS A 237 -9.47 -5.00 -1.54
CA HIS A 237 -8.21 -4.86 -2.27
C HIS A 237 -7.95 -3.40 -2.66
N LYS A 238 -8.97 -2.65 -3.09
CA LYS A 238 -8.82 -1.21 -3.36
C LYS A 238 -8.47 -0.40 -2.10
N ILE A 239 -8.93 -0.81 -0.93
CA ILE A 239 -8.49 -0.23 0.35
C ILE A 239 -7.02 -0.56 0.62
N LEU A 240 -6.59 -1.82 0.37
CA LEU A 240 -5.20 -2.24 0.48
C LEU A 240 -4.29 -1.38 -0.39
N ASP A 241 -4.62 -1.24 -1.67
CA ASP A 241 -3.91 -0.40 -2.63
C ASP A 241 -3.82 1.06 -2.14
N ALA A 242 -4.96 1.63 -1.72
CA ALA A 242 -5.02 3.01 -1.24
C ALA A 242 -4.12 3.23 -0.01
N ILE A 243 -4.09 2.30 0.96
CA ILE A 243 -3.19 2.39 2.13
C ILE A 243 -1.74 2.45 1.68
N GLY A 244 -1.32 1.62 0.72
CA GLY A 244 0.04 1.63 0.18
C GLY A 244 0.37 2.90 -0.60
N ASP A 245 -0.52 3.34 -1.48
CA ASP A 245 -0.36 4.56 -2.27
C ASP A 245 -0.27 5.82 -1.39
N LEU A 246 -1.13 5.90 -0.36
CA LEU A 246 -1.16 7.03 0.56
C LEU A 246 0.07 7.06 1.48
N TYR A 247 0.71 5.92 1.74
CA TYR A 247 1.93 5.84 2.54
C TYR A 247 3.15 6.47 1.84
N LEU A 248 3.07 6.72 0.53
CA LEU A 248 4.04 7.51 -0.24
C LEU A 248 4.09 9.00 0.17
N ALA A 249 3.21 9.44 1.07
CA ALA A 249 3.33 10.71 1.75
C ALA A 249 4.52 10.79 2.74
N GLY A 250 5.16 9.63 3.04
CA GLY A 250 6.34 9.51 3.90
C GLY A 250 6.06 9.26 5.37
N HIS A 251 4.84 9.47 5.83
CA HIS A 251 4.41 9.22 7.21
C HIS A 251 2.99 8.66 7.27
N ALA A 252 2.66 7.99 8.36
CA ALA A 252 1.27 7.61 8.63
C ALA A 252 0.37 8.85 8.71
N THR A 253 -0.85 8.76 8.20
CA THR A 253 -1.77 9.90 8.15
C THR A 253 -2.89 9.77 9.18
N LEU A 254 -3.23 10.89 9.81
CA LEU A 254 -4.43 11.08 10.64
C LEU A 254 -5.42 11.88 9.81
N GLY A 255 -6.49 11.23 9.41
CA GLY A 255 -7.51 11.80 8.54
C GLY A 255 -8.51 10.73 8.08
N ALA A 256 -9.59 11.15 7.48
CA ALA A 256 -10.55 10.29 6.81
C ALA A 256 -10.32 10.35 5.29
N TYR A 257 -9.89 9.23 4.71
CA TYR A 257 -9.81 9.07 3.27
C TYR A 257 -11.13 8.57 2.69
N THR A 258 -11.57 9.18 1.62
CA THR A 258 -12.70 8.72 0.81
C THR A 258 -12.26 8.54 -0.63
N GLY A 259 -12.36 7.31 -1.15
CA GLY A 259 -12.14 6.97 -2.55
C GLY A 259 -13.44 6.54 -3.22
N PHE A 260 -13.85 7.24 -4.27
CA PHE A 260 -14.94 6.82 -5.16
C PHE A 260 -14.35 6.55 -6.54
N LYS A 261 -14.42 5.29 -6.98
CA LYS A 261 -13.79 4.83 -8.24
C LYS A 261 -12.31 5.21 -8.37
N SER A 262 -11.64 5.50 -7.27
CA SER A 262 -10.23 5.90 -7.27
C SER A 262 -9.31 4.72 -7.64
N GLY A 263 -8.11 5.04 -8.05
CA GLY A 263 -7.03 4.12 -8.34
C GLY A 263 -5.69 4.81 -8.14
N HIS A 264 -4.59 4.14 -8.47
CA HIS A 264 -3.23 4.60 -8.21
C HIS A 264 -2.97 6.04 -8.69
N ALA A 265 -3.42 6.37 -9.91
CA ALA A 265 -3.26 7.73 -10.47
C ALA A 265 -3.92 8.79 -9.59
N LEU A 266 -5.18 8.58 -9.18
CA LEU A 266 -5.92 9.57 -8.42
C LEU A 266 -5.45 9.62 -6.95
N ASN A 267 -5.07 8.47 -6.37
CA ASN A 267 -4.45 8.40 -5.05
C ASN A 267 -3.15 9.21 -5.03
N ASN A 268 -2.28 9.03 -6.03
CA ASN A 268 -1.04 9.80 -6.13
C ASN A 268 -1.29 11.30 -6.34
N LYS A 269 -2.28 11.67 -7.18
CA LYS A 269 -2.68 13.08 -7.34
C LYS A 269 -3.13 13.68 -6.01
N LEU A 270 -3.87 12.93 -5.18
CA LEU A 270 -4.31 13.40 -3.86
C LEU A 270 -3.11 13.61 -2.92
N VAL A 271 -2.16 12.67 -2.87
CA VAL A 271 -0.95 12.83 -2.04
C VAL A 271 -0.14 14.03 -2.49
N ARG A 272 0.08 14.22 -3.80
CA ARG A 272 0.78 15.40 -4.32
C ARG A 272 0.03 16.69 -3.99
N ALA A 273 -1.29 16.73 -4.22
CA ALA A 273 -2.11 17.91 -3.88
C ALA A 273 -2.06 18.24 -2.38
N MET A 274 -1.96 17.22 -1.52
CA MET A 274 -1.75 17.43 -0.09
C MET A 274 -0.39 18.06 0.18
N LEU A 275 0.69 17.51 -0.38
CA LEU A 275 2.05 18.03 -0.17
C LEU A 275 2.23 19.47 -0.69
N GLU A 276 1.50 19.85 -1.74
CA GLU A 276 1.49 21.21 -2.30
C GLU A 276 0.67 22.22 -1.48
N GLN A 277 -0.09 21.78 -0.46
CA GLN A 277 -0.96 22.61 0.38
C GLN A 277 -0.58 22.47 1.86
N PRO A 278 0.63 22.92 2.26
CA PRO A 278 1.15 22.71 3.63
C PRO A 278 0.31 23.39 4.72
N GLU A 279 -0.55 24.34 4.36
CA GLU A 279 -1.48 24.97 5.28
C GLU A 279 -2.65 24.08 5.69
N LYS A 280 -2.89 22.96 4.99
CA LYS A 280 -4.02 22.05 5.21
C LYS A 280 -3.67 20.81 6.02
N TRP A 281 -2.42 20.66 6.42
CA TRP A 281 -1.95 19.55 7.22
C TRP A 281 -0.76 19.96 8.09
N GLU A 282 -0.45 19.18 9.10
CA GLU A 282 0.70 19.42 9.97
C GLU A 282 1.39 18.09 10.33
N ILE A 283 2.68 18.18 10.70
CA ILE A 283 3.38 17.04 11.29
C ILE A 283 3.16 17.07 12.80
N VAL A 284 2.67 15.95 13.36
CA VAL A 284 2.48 15.78 14.79
C VAL A 284 3.23 14.55 15.31
N THR A 285 3.62 14.62 16.59
CA THR A 285 4.17 13.50 17.35
C THR A 285 3.37 13.37 18.65
N PHE A 286 3.31 12.15 19.19
CA PHE A 286 2.65 11.92 20.49
C PHE A 286 3.74 11.66 21.54
N GLU A 287 4.11 12.70 22.27
CA GLU A 287 4.87 12.58 23.51
C GLU A 287 3.99 11.92 24.58
N GLU A 288 4.55 11.46 25.70
CA GLU A 288 3.79 10.69 26.70
C GLU A 288 2.39 11.27 26.91
N ALA A 289 1.39 10.55 26.42
CA ALA A 289 0.02 10.90 26.62
C ALA A 289 -0.25 10.95 28.14
N SER A 290 -0.76 12.07 28.64
CA SER A 290 -1.55 12.02 29.86
C SER A 290 -2.58 10.91 29.68
N ALA A 291 -2.95 10.19 30.72
CA ALA A 291 -3.83 9.01 30.66
C ALA A 291 -5.23 9.26 30.00
N GLN A 292 -5.42 10.38 29.38
CA GLN A 292 -6.63 10.84 28.67
C GLN A 292 -6.47 10.96 27.15
N ASP A 293 -5.24 11.02 26.63
CA ASP A 293 -5.00 11.10 25.19
C ASP A 293 -4.67 9.69 24.65
N HIS A 294 -5.66 9.01 24.13
CA HIS A 294 -5.42 7.77 23.39
C HIS A 294 -4.73 8.10 22.06
N ALA A 295 -3.71 7.30 21.71
CA ALA A 295 -3.11 7.42 20.39
C ALA A 295 -4.22 7.23 19.34
N PRO A 296 -4.40 8.16 18.40
CA PRO A 296 -5.52 8.12 17.44
C PRO A 296 -5.41 6.97 16.44
N VAL A 297 -4.25 6.30 16.38
CA VAL A 297 -4.01 5.10 15.57
C VAL A 297 -3.40 4.01 16.44
N VAL A 298 -4.06 2.85 16.49
CA VAL A 298 -3.61 1.71 17.29
C VAL A 298 -2.72 0.82 16.45
N PHE A 299 -1.41 0.88 16.70
CA PHE A 299 -0.47 -0.16 16.26
C PHE A 299 -0.31 -1.20 17.36
N GLU A 300 -0.34 -2.50 16.99
CA GLU A 300 -0.09 -3.55 17.97
C GLU A 300 1.29 -3.38 18.61
N PRO A 301 1.44 -3.74 19.91
CA PRO A 301 2.73 -3.74 20.57
C PRO A 301 3.75 -4.61 19.84
N VAL A 302 4.99 -4.17 19.82
CA VAL A 302 6.11 -4.98 19.35
C VAL A 302 6.30 -6.10 20.37
N THR A 303 6.02 -7.34 19.97
CA THR A 303 6.35 -8.51 20.82
C THR A 303 7.86 -8.73 20.79
N ALA A 304 8.47 -8.74 21.97
CA ALA A 304 9.91 -8.89 22.14
C ALA A 304 10.42 -10.25 21.64
#